data_3827b141c526c70c2cbb54586d86c2d2
#
_entry.id   3827b141c526c70c2cbb54586d86c2d2
#
_cell.length_a   1.000
_cell.length_b   1.000
_cell.length_c   1.000
_cell.angle_alpha   90.00
_cell.angle_beta   90.00
_cell.angle_gamma   90.00
#
_symmetry.space_group_name_H-M   'P 1'
#
loop_
_entity.id
_entity.type
_entity.pdbx_description
1 polymer ?
#
loop_
_entity_poly.entity_id
_entity_poly.type
_entity_poly.pdbx_seq_one_letter_code
_entity_poly.pdbx_strand_id
1 'polypeptide(L)' 'MQSGNKFTTFWFNGQKYLSQDMEFTIFDLLNYFDYNPSLLVVEYNNSILIKKNWNKIVILNNDKIEVLTIVGGG' A
#
# COMPACT_ATOMS: atom_id res chain seq x y z
N MET A 1 13.05 -0.18 28.66
CA MET A 1 12.65 -0.09 28.13
C MET A 1 11.97 -0.54 27.31
N GLN A 2 11.40 -0.42 26.96
CA GLN A 2 10.77 -0.80 26.21
C GLN A 2 10.66 -0.67 25.11
N SER A 3 10.95 -1.08 24.66
CA SER A 3 10.92 -0.91 23.44
C SER A 3 9.79 -1.16 22.84
N GLY A 4 9.11 -0.64 22.66
CA GLY A 4 7.91 -0.82 22.22
C GLY A 4 7.78 -1.41 20.90
N ASN A 5 6.87 -2.24 20.73
CA ASN A 5 6.51 -2.70 19.43
C ASN A 5 5.89 -1.56 18.69
N LYS A 6 6.50 -1.19 17.60
CA LYS A 6 5.93 -0.16 16.77
C LYS A 6 5.21 -0.82 15.62
N PHE A 7 3.96 -0.46 15.50
CA PHE A 7 3.16 -0.92 14.38
C PHE A 7 2.80 0.28 13.52
N THR A 8 2.79 0.07 12.22
CA THR A 8 2.22 1.04 11.30
C THR A 8 0.80 0.57 11.02
N THR A 9 -0.15 1.42 11.28
CA THR A 9 -1.56 1.14 11.02
C THR A 9 -1.97 1.91 9.78
N PHE A 10 -2.55 1.21 8.82
CA PHE A 10 -2.96 1.84 7.57
C PHE A 10 -4.24 1.20 7.07
N TRP A 11 -4.83 1.80 6.06
CA TRP A 11 -6.06 1.31 5.47
C TRP A 11 -5.79 0.86 4.05
N PHE A 12 -6.24 -0.33 3.72
CA PHE A 12 -6.05 -0.88 2.38
C PHE A 12 -7.40 -1.40 1.89
N ASN A 13 -7.91 -0.76 0.85
CA ASN A 13 -9.24 -1.08 0.29
C ASN A 13 -10.32 -1.10 1.36
N GLY A 14 -10.27 -0.12 2.25
CA GLY A 14 -11.29 0.04 3.28
C GLY A 14 -11.10 -0.80 4.52
N GLN A 15 -10.06 -1.60 4.59
CA GLN A 15 -9.78 -2.43 5.76
C GLN A 15 -8.53 -1.98 6.45
N LYS A 16 -8.53 -2.09 7.77
CA LYS A 16 -7.42 -1.68 8.58
C LYS A 16 -6.41 -2.81 8.73
N TYR A 17 -5.16 -2.51 8.51
CA TYR A 17 -4.07 -3.45 8.65
C TYR A 17 -2.98 -2.88 9.53
N LEU A 18 -2.19 -3.77 10.11
CA LEU A 18 -1.02 -3.39 10.90
C LEU A 18 0.20 -4.05 10.29
N SER A 19 1.29 -3.29 10.25
CA SER A 19 2.57 -3.83 9.81
C SER A 19 3.64 -3.50 10.84
N GLN A 20 4.51 -4.45 11.10
CA GLN A 20 5.68 -4.22 11.95
C GLN A 20 6.90 -3.86 11.13
N ASP A 21 6.79 -3.96 9.82
CA ASP A 21 7.91 -3.65 8.93
C ASP A 21 8.06 -2.15 8.83
N MET A 22 9.22 -1.63 9.17
CA MET A 22 9.45 -0.20 9.22
C MET A 22 9.61 0.41 7.84
N GLU A 23 9.91 -0.38 6.85
CA GLU A 23 10.13 0.14 5.49
C GLU A 23 9.26 -0.56 4.47
N PHE A 24 8.02 -0.75 4.83
CA PHE A 24 7.05 -1.42 3.98
C PHE A 24 6.53 -0.42 2.96
N THR A 25 6.81 -0.66 1.70
CA THR A 25 6.42 0.28 0.64
C THR A 25 5.09 -0.13 0.03
N ILE A 26 4.53 0.76 -0.78
CA ILE A 26 3.33 0.43 -1.55
C ILE A 26 3.61 -0.79 -2.44
N PHE A 27 4.79 -0.86 -3.04
CA PHE A 27 5.15 -1.99 -3.89
C PHE A 27 5.14 -3.29 -3.08
N ASP A 28 5.70 -3.25 -1.87
CA ASP A 28 5.71 -4.42 -0.98
C ASP A 28 4.29 -4.88 -0.65
N LEU A 29 3.40 -3.93 -0.42
CA LEU A 29 2.01 -4.23 -0.11
C LEU A 29 1.34 -4.96 -1.26
N LEU A 30 1.55 -4.48 -2.47
CA LEU A 30 0.95 -5.11 -3.65
C LEU A 30 1.50 -6.51 -3.87
N ASN A 31 2.79 -6.70 -3.64
CA ASN A 31 3.38 -8.02 -3.73
C ASN A 31 2.85 -8.96 -2.66
N TYR A 32 2.66 -8.45 -1.47
CA TYR A 32 2.16 -9.27 -0.37
C TYR A 32 0.79 -9.85 -0.68
N PHE A 33 -0.06 -9.07 -1.33
CA PHE A 33 -1.39 -9.52 -1.71
C PHE A 33 -1.46 -10.08 -3.13
N ASP A 34 -0.30 -10.25 -3.76
CA ASP A 34 -0.18 -10.93 -5.05
C ASP A 34 -0.97 -10.24 -6.17
N TYR A 35 -0.98 -8.92 -6.16
CA TYR A 35 -1.61 -8.18 -7.25
C TYR A 35 -0.70 -8.17 -8.48
N ASN A 36 -1.33 -8.13 -9.65
CA ASN A 36 -0.61 -7.99 -10.91
C ASN A 36 -0.40 -6.52 -11.20
N PRO A 37 0.84 -6.02 -11.10
CA PRO A 37 1.08 -4.57 -11.21
C PRO A 37 0.69 -3.98 -12.56
N SER A 38 0.59 -4.80 -13.61
CA SER A 38 0.24 -4.28 -14.92
C SER A 38 -1.22 -3.86 -15.05
N LEU A 39 -2.05 -4.29 -14.10
CA LEU A 39 -3.49 -4.12 -14.22
C LEU A 39 -4.08 -3.27 -13.10
N LEU A 40 -3.25 -2.41 -12.51
CA LEU A 40 -3.66 -1.68 -11.32
C LEU A 40 -3.52 -0.19 -11.48
N VAL A 41 -4.45 0.51 -10.84
CA VAL A 41 -4.29 1.92 -10.52
C VAL A 41 -4.30 2.01 -8.99
N VAL A 42 -3.34 2.70 -8.42
CA VAL A 42 -3.23 2.84 -6.98
C VAL A 42 -3.56 4.28 -6.59
N GLU A 43 -4.44 4.43 -5.62
CA GLU A 43 -4.68 5.71 -4.98
C GLU A 43 -4.04 5.71 -3.62
N TYR A 44 -3.23 6.71 -3.36
CA TYR A 44 -2.54 6.87 -2.09
C TYR A 44 -3.01 8.19 -1.49
N ASN A 45 -3.74 8.10 -0.39
CA ASN A 45 -4.29 9.28 0.28
C ASN A 45 -5.07 10.16 -0.70
N ASN A 46 -5.91 9.50 -1.48
CA ASN A 46 -6.84 10.14 -2.43
C ASN A 46 -6.19 10.72 -3.68
N SER A 47 -4.93 10.38 -3.94
CA SER A 47 -4.26 10.82 -5.16
C SER A 47 -3.70 9.61 -5.88
N ILE A 48 -3.76 9.66 -7.20
CA ILE A 48 -3.21 8.56 -7.99
C ILE A 48 -1.70 8.53 -7.84
N LEU A 49 -1.17 7.37 -7.52
CA LEU A 49 0.26 7.18 -7.35
C LEU A 49 0.82 6.48 -8.59
N ILE A 50 1.74 7.15 -9.25
CA ILE A 50 2.36 6.63 -10.46
C ILE A 50 3.17 5.38 -10.15
N LYS A 51 3.08 4.38 -10.99
CA LYS A 51 3.69 3.08 -10.77
C LYS A 51 5.18 3.15 -10.42
N LYS A 52 5.91 4.02 -11.09
CA LYS A 52 7.36 4.12 -10.84
C LYS A 52 7.68 4.60 -9.43
N ASN A 53 6.71 5.12 -8.71
CA ASN A 53 6.91 5.60 -7.35
C ASN A 53 6.45 4.61 -6.29
N TRP A 54 5.89 3.47 -6.68
CA TRP A 54 5.33 2.52 -5.71
C TRP A 54 6.38 2.00 -4.73
N ASN A 55 7.61 1.81 -5.19
CA ASN A 55 8.66 1.31 -4.31
C ASN A 55 9.42 2.42 -3.60
N LYS A 56 9.03 3.67 -3.81
CA LYS A 56 9.65 4.80 -3.15
C LYS A 56 8.82 5.34 -1.99
N ILE A 57 7.57 4.94 -1.91
CA ILE A 57 6.66 5.45 -0.89
C ILE A 57 6.55 4.41 0.22
N VAL A 58 7.07 4.76 1.37
CA VAL A 58 6.93 3.93 2.58
C VAL A 58 5.58 4.25 3.21
N ILE A 59 4.84 3.21 3.56
CA ILE A 59 3.52 3.38 4.16
C ILE A 59 3.68 3.88 5.58
N LEU A 60 2.95 4.92 5.92
CA LEU A 60 2.99 5.57 7.23
C LEU A 60 1.66 5.35 7.95
N ASN A 61 1.66 5.68 9.24
CA ASN A 61 0.44 5.56 10.02
C ASN A 61 -0.69 6.37 9.42
N ASN A 62 -1.84 5.73 9.38
CA ASN A 62 -3.09 6.33 8.90
C ASN A 62 -3.13 6.58 7.40
N ASP A 63 -2.16 6.06 6.67
CA ASP A 63 -2.22 6.13 5.22
C ASP A 63 -3.41 5.33 4.70
N LYS A 64 -3.98 5.83 3.62
CA LYS A 64 -5.10 5.19 2.96
C LYS A 64 -4.67 4.80 1.56
N ILE A 65 -4.70 3.51 1.28
CA ILE A 65 -4.31 2.99 -0.02
C ILE A 65 -5.49 2.25 -0.62
N GLU A 66 -5.80 2.57 -1.86
CA GLU A 66 -6.85 1.89 -2.59
C GLU A 66 -6.32 1.40 -3.92
N VAL A 67 -6.73 0.22 -4.30
CA VAL A 67 -6.30 -0.38 -5.55
C VAL A 67 -7.52 -0.63 -6.40
N LEU A 68 -7.46 -0.15 -7.64
CA LEU A 68 -8.49 -0.39 -8.62
C LEU A 68 -7.89 -1.28 -9.69
N THR A 69 -8.52 -2.41 -9.94
CA THR A 69 -8.06 -3.27 -11.02
C THR A 69 -8.68 -2.80 -12.31
N ILE A 70 -7.85 -2.71 -13.33
CA ILE A 70 -8.32 -2.35 -14.66
C ILE A 70 -8.70 -3.64 -15.35
N VAL A 71 -9.97 -3.78 -15.60
CA VAL A 71 -10.42 -4.93 -16.39
C VAL A 71 -10.21 -4.54 -17.82
N GLY A 72 -9.21 -5.11 -18.42
CA GLY A 72 -8.91 -4.80 -19.77
C GLY A 72 -10.10 -5.12 -20.62
N GLY A 73 -10.66 -4.14 -21.17
CA GLY A 73 -11.74 -4.35 -22.05
C GLY A 73 -11.21 -4.91 -23.31
N GLY A 74 -10.86 -5.88 -23.43
CA GLY A 74 -10.52 -6.60 -24.62
C GLY A 74 -9.93 -5.92 -25.72
#